data_9e628603f30fe4005fa883c4d969ff8f
#
_entry.id   9e628603f30fe4005fa883c4d969ff8f
#
_cell.length_a   1.000
_cell.length_b   1.000
_cell.length_c   1.000
_cell.angle_alpha   90.00
_cell.angle_beta   90.00
_cell.angle_gamma   90.00
#
_symmetry.space_group_name_H-M   'P 1'
#
loop_
_entity.id
_entity.type
_entity.pdbx_description
1 polymer ?
#
loop_
_entity_poly.entity_id
_entity_poly.type
_entity_poly.pdbx_seq_one_letter_code
_entity_poly.pdbx_strand_id
1 'polypeptide(L)'
;MKYRFLCTLFIGVFCTTFVHSQSLTPIVIASSGGYYFVSGTGSVSATVAEMTMIQTFESADGFITQGFQQPAETYLAIEENTEGFDVFPNPTSGKFTITVDANESGSVRIRLYNLLGLIVYSQILESANGVNLFDFDISGFDVGVYLLEFTFTNSSGKSESGTVKINLIND
;
A
#
# COMPACT_ATOMS: atom_id res chain seq x y z
N MET A 1 10.43 -24.89 54.27
CA MET A 1 11.15 -23.83 53.55
C MET A 1 11.03 -23.93 52.01
N LYS A 2 11.04 -25.12 51.43
CA LYS A 2 10.98 -25.34 49.96
C LYS A 2 9.68 -24.82 49.28
N TYR A 3 8.52 -24.92 49.94
CA TYR A 3 7.23 -24.50 49.35
C TYR A 3 7.03 -22.97 49.32
N ARG A 4 7.68 -22.24 50.21
CA ARG A 4 7.63 -20.75 50.20
C ARG A 4 8.37 -20.16 49.03
N PHE A 5 9.46 -20.80 48.59
CA PHE A 5 10.23 -20.38 47.42
C PHE A 5 9.51 -20.71 46.12
N LEU A 6 8.77 -21.83 46.08
CA LEU A 6 7.98 -22.21 44.90
C LEU A 6 6.77 -21.27 44.70
N CYS A 7 6.11 -20.85 45.76
CA CYS A 7 4.99 -19.87 45.68
C CYS A 7 5.45 -18.49 45.21
N THR A 8 6.61 -17.99 45.68
CA THR A 8 7.13 -16.71 45.23
C THR A 8 7.59 -16.77 43.79
N LEU A 9 8.15 -17.88 43.31
CA LEU A 9 8.49 -18.07 41.89
C LEU A 9 7.23 -18.09 41.02
N PHE A 10 6.16 -18.76 41.47
CA PHE A 10 4.89 -18.86 40.73
C PHE A 10 4.15 -17.49 40.62
N ILE A 11 4.21 -16.69 41.69
CA ILE A 11 3.64 -15.32 41.69
C ILE A 11 4.46 -14.41 40.78
N GLY A 12 5.77 -14.52 40.76
CA GLY A 12 6.64 -13.76 39.86
C GLY A 12 6.39 -14.04 38.38
N VAL A 13 6.17 -15.30 38.01
CA VAL A 13 5.87 -15.69 36.62
C VAL A 13 4.46 -15.26 36.20
N PHE A 14 3.48 -15.28 37.12
CA PHE A 14 2.11 -14.84 36.82
C PHE A 14 1.98 -13.31 36.62
N CYS A 15 2.85 -12.53 37.27
CA CYS A 15 2.82 -11.07 37.17
C CYS A 15 3.40 -10.54 35.84
N THR A 16 4.17 -11.35 35.11
CA THR A 16 4.77 -10.92 33.82
C THR A 16 3.87 -11.11 32.61
N THR A 17 2.72 -11.78 32.77
CA THR A 17 1.82 -12.09 31.64
C THR A 17 0.79 -10.99 31.35
N PHE A 18 0.74 -9.91 32.12
CA PHE A 18 -0.22 -8.81 31.92
C PHE A 18 0.41 -7.49 31.49
N VAL A 19 1.49 -7.55 30.72
CA VAL A 19 1.99 -6.33 30.08
C VAL A 19 1.14 -6.07 28.83
N HIS A 20 0.05 -5.34 29.02
CA HIS A 20 -0.66 -4.76 27.89
C HIS A 20 0.14 -3.56 27.39
N SER A 21 0.67 -3.68 26.19
CA SER A 21 1.20 -2.54 25.46
C SER A 21 0.05 -1.55 25.25
N GLN A 22 0.15 -0.34 25.80
CA GLN A 22 -0.79 0.73 25.52
C GLN A 22 -0.51 1.20 24.10
N SER A 23 -1.48 1.05 23.20
CA SER A 23 -1.42 1.71 21.90
C SER A 23 -1.80 3.18 22.08
N LEU A 24 -0.88 4.08 21.76
CA LEU A 24 -1.18 5.50 21.65
C LEU A 24 -2.00 5.70 20.38
N THR A 25 -3.28 5.98 20.54
CA THR A 25 -4.08 6.56 19.45
C THR A 25 -3.57 7.95 19.13
N PRO A 26 -3.56 8.39 17.87
CA PRO A 26 -3.21 9.76 17.53
C PRO A 26 -4.06 10.74 18.34
N ILE A 27 -3.41 11.58 19.14
CA ILE A 27 -4.07 12.60 19.95
C ILE A 27 -3.67 13.96 19.40
N VAL A 28 -4.65 14.78 19.09
CA VAL A 28 -4.45 16.18 18.72
C VAL A 28 -4.78 17.06 19.91
N ILE A 29 -3.82 17.85 20.34
CA ILE A 29 -4.03 18.92 21.31
C ILE A 29 -4.34 20.19 20.52
N ALA A 30 -5.60 20.50 20.35
CA ALA A 30 -6.08 21.64 19.59
C ALA A 30 -6.98 22.52 20.46
N SER A 31 -7.20 23.77 20.01
CA SER A 31 -8.12 24.71 20.69
C SER A 31 -9.56 24.20 20.73
N SER A 32 -9.94 23.43 19.73
CA SER A 32 -11.22 22.71 19.67
C SER A 32 -11.11 21.57 18.65
N GLY A 33 -11.85 20.49 18.87
CA GLY A 33 -11.90 19.35 17.96
C GLY A 33 -12.61 18.16 18.57
N GLY A 34 -12.84 17.13 17.76
CA GLY A 34 -13.47 15.90 18.20
C GLY A 34 -13.13 14.71 17.31
N TYR A 35 -13.15 13.53 17.91
CA TYR A 35 -13.02 12.27 17.22
C TYR A 35 -14.27 11.44 17.46
N TYR A 36 -14.86 10.97 16.38
CA TYR A 36 -16.07 10.14 16.42
C TYR A 36 -15.79 8.82 15.71
N PHE A 37 -16.01 7.75 16.42
CA PHE A 37 -15.85 6.40 15.88
C PHE A 37 -17.17 5.66 15.90
N VAL A 38 -17.54 5.05 14.77
CA VAL A 38 -18.70 4.16 14.66
C VAL A 38 -18.19 2.80 14.20
N SER A 39 -18.34 1.81 15.07
CA SER A 39 -17.90 0.44 14.81
C SER A 39 -18.52 -0.11 13.53
N GLY A 40 -17.68 -0.58 12.60
CA GLY A 40 -18.09 -1.12 11.30
C GLY A 40 -18.36 -0.10 10.19
N THR A 41 -18.29 1.22 10.48
CA THR A 41 -18.59 2.27 9.49
C THR A 41 -17.40 3.22 9.26
N GLY A 42 -16.48 3.30 10.21
CA GLY A 42 -15.32 4.17 10.13
C GLY A 42 -15.24 5.21 11.22
N SER A 43 -14.29 6.13 11.08
CA SER A 43 -14.08 7.23 12.03
C SER A 43 -14.07 8.57 11.32
N VAL A 44 -14.54 9.61 12.01
CA VAL A 44 -14.46 11.01 11.57
C VAL A 44 -13.74 11.79 12.65
N SER A 45 -12.72 12.55 12.29
CA SER A 45 -12.05 13.49 13.18
C SER A 45 -12.15 14.91 12.63
N ALA A 46 -12.40 15.86 13.52
CA ALA A 46 -12.45 17.27 13.19
C ALA A 46 -11.56 18.05 14.16
N THR A 47 -10.78 18.98 13.64
CA THR A 47 -9.92 19.88 14.42
C THR A 47 -10.23 21.31 14.00
N VAL A 48 -10.49 22.19 14.97
CA VAL A 48 -10.65 23.62 14.75
C VAL A 48 -9.35 24.30 15.14
N ALA A 49 -8.67 24.66 14.15
CA ALA A 49 -7.49 25.45 13.85
C ALA A 49 -6.53 25.93 14.93
N GLU A 50 -5.26 25.63 14.70
CA GLU A 50 -4.19 26.59 14.92
C GLU A 50 -3.44 26.79 13.60
N MET A 51 -3.23 28.06 13.22
CA MET A 51 -2.62 28.44 11.93
C MET A 51 -1.10 28.51 11.94
N THR A 52 -0.43 28.07 13.00
CA THR A 52 1.03 28.25 13.13
C THR A 52 1.72 26.98 13.58
N MET A 53 2.70 26.59 12.76
CA MET A 53 3.73 25.57 13.00
C MET A 53 3.20 24.11 12.98
N ILE A 54 3.29 23.52 11.82
CA ILE A 54 3.18 22.05 11.67
C ILE A 54 4.59 21.49 11.89
N GLN A 55 4.77 20.65 12.88
CA GLN A 55 6.02 19.95 13.13
C GLN A 55 5.74 18.50 13.52
N THR A 56 6.49 17.58 12.94
CA THR A 56 6.42 16.14 13.26
C THR A 56 7.69 15.75 14.01
N PHE A 57 7.53 15.06 15.12
CA PHE A 57 8.61 14.47 15.90
C PHE A 57 8.47 12.95 15.81
N GLU A 58 9.50 12.28 15.32
CA GLU A 58 9.53 10.84 15.16
C GLU A 58 10.42 10.16 16.19
N SER A 59 10.01 9.00 16.68
CA SER A 59 10.82 8.12 17.50
C SER A 59 10.58 6.67 17.08
N ALA A 60 11.38 5.73 17.62
CA ALA A 60 11.23 4.30 17.34
C ALA A 60 9.86 3.73 17.77
N ASP A 61 9.17 4.40 18.70
CA ASP A 61 7.90 3.95 19.29
C ASP A 61 6.67 4.65 18.69
N GLY A 62 6.88 5.59 17.73
CA GLY A 62 5.80 6.34 17.10
C GLY A 62 6.16 7.78 16.75
N PHE A 63 5.15 8.55 16.33
CA PHE A 63 5.32 9.94 15.96
C PHE A 63 4.29 10.83 16.67
N ILE A 64 4.67 12.08 16.91
CA ILE A 64 3.82 13.13 17.45
C ILE A 64 3.82 14.28 16.46
N THR A 65 2.64 14.71 16.02
CA THR A 65 2.49 15.88 15.15
C THR A 65 1.91 17.03 15.94
N GLN A 66 2.51 18.22 15.79
CA GLN A 66 1.99 19.48 16.31
C GLN A 66 1.28 20.21 15.16
N GLY A 67 0.13 20.82 15.45
CA GLY A 67 -0.67 21.54 14.48
C GLY A 67 -1.87 20.74 13.98
N PHE A 68 -2.20 20.88 12.68
CA PHE A 68 -3.32 20.16 12.07
C PHE A 68 -3.11 18.64 12.15
N GLN A 69 -4.15 17.91 12.53
CA GLN A 69 -4.10 16.45 12.59
C GLN A 69 -3.73 15.90 11.20
N GLN A 70 -2.56 15.29 11.12
CA GLN A 70 -2.15 14.55 9.96
C GLN A 70 -2.88 13.20 9.97
N PRO A 71 -3.43 12.74 8.84
CA PRO A 71 -3.92 11.37 8.78
C PRO A 71 -2.77 10.46 9.19
N ALA A 72 -3.05 9.44 10.02
CA ALA A 72 -2.10 8.36 10.20
C ALA A 72 -1.89 7.78 8.79
N GLU A 73 -0.81 8.18 8.15
CA GLU A 73 -0.43 7.62 6.89
C GLU A 73 -0.04 6.16 7.16
N THR A 74 -1.05 5.32 7.21
CA THR A 74 -0.83 3.98 6.69
C THR A 74 -0.56 4.24 5.23
N TYR A 75 0.71 4.38 4.87
CA TYR A 75 1.09 4.30 3.49
C TYR A 75 0.62 2.91 3.04
N LEU A 76 -0.56 2.88 2.46
CA LEU A 76 -0.79 1.96 1.38
C LEU A 76 0.07 2.54 0.24
N ALA A 77 1.40 2.51 0.45
CA ALA A 77 2.29 2.52 -0.66
C ALA A 77 1.78 1.35 -1.49
N ILE A 78 1.24 1.65 -2.64
CA ILE A 78 1.27 0.69 -3.71
C ILE A 78 2.78 0.47 -3.84
N GLU A 79 3.29 -0.54 -3.15
CA GLU A 79 4.62 -1.01 -3.45
C GLU A 79 4.53 -1.33 -4.93
N GLU A 80 5.22 -0.53 -5.73
CA GLU A 80 5.52 -0.92 -7.10
C GLU A 80 6.38 -2.17 -6.97
N ASN A 81 5.74 -3.29 -6.66
CA ASN A 81 6.39 -4.59 -6.72
C ASN A 81 6.50 -4.93 -8.20
N THR A 82 7.53 -4.37 -8.80
CA THR A 82 7.88 -4.54 -10.21
C THR A 82 8.99 -5.56 -10.38
N GLU A 83 9.25 -6.38 -9.36
CA GLU A 83 10.28 -7.42 -9.48
C GLU A 83 9.94 -8.34 -10.66
N GLY A 84 10.78 -8.32 -11.71
CA GLY A 84 10.55 -9.03 -12.95
C GLY A 84 9.62 -8.36 -13.97
N PHE A 85 9.10 -7.15 -13.68
CA PHE A 85 8.25 -6.38 -14.60
C PHE A 85 8.76 -4.96 -14.78
N ASP A 86 8.78 -4.49 -16.03
CA ASP A 86 9.14 -3.12 -16.35
C ASP A 86 8.24 -2.58 -17.46
N VAL A 87 8.01 -1.27 -17.48
CA VAL A 87 7.12 -0.61 -18.44
C VAL A 87 7.80 0.63 -19.00
N PHE A 88 8.00 0.68 -20.31
CA PHE A 88 8.65 1.81 -20.96
C PHE A 88 8.09 2.09 -22.37
N PRO A 89 8.10 3.37 -22.79
CA PRO A 89 8.36 4.56 -22.00
C PRO A 89 7.20 4.86 -21.03
N ASN A 90 7.53 5.44 -19.87
CA ASN A 90 6.56 5.99 -18.95
C ASN A 90 7.14 7.31 -18.38
N PRO A 91 6.58 8.49 -18.71
CA PRO A 91 5.36 8.75 -19.49
C PRO A 91 5.37 8.26 -20.94
N THR A 92 4.17 8.06 -21.49
CA THR A 92 3.97 7.61 -22.86
C THR A 92 2.97 8.51 -23.59
N SER A 93 3.12 8.66 -24.92
CA SER A 93 2.12 9.27 -25.80
C SER A 93 1.07 8.25 -26.32
N GLY A 94 1.07 7.04 -25.77
CA GLY A 94 0.08 6.00 -26.07
C GLY A 94 0.71 4.63 -26.31
N LYS A 95 1.93 4.56 -26.81
CA LYS A 95 2.61 3.30 -27.07
C LYS A 95 3.67 3.01 -26.01
N PHE A 96 3.60 1.83 -25.43
CA PHE A 96 4.56 1.37 -24.43
C PHE A 96 4.74 -0.14 -24.52
N THR A 97 5.85 -0.61 -24.00
CA THR A 97 6.21 -2.03 -23.93
C THR A 97 6.26 -2.45 -22.47
N ILE A 98 5.69 -3.60 -22.17
CA ILE A 98 5.82 -4.27 -20.88
C ILE A 98 6.87 -5.37 -21.04
N THR A 99 7.90 -5.34 -20.20
CA THR A 99 8.86 -6.43 -20.08
C THR A 99 8.45 -7.33 -18.91
N VAL A 100 8.45 -8.63 -19.15
CA VAL A 100 8.20 -9.64 -18.11
C VAL A 100 9.37 -10.61 -18.12
N ASP A 101 10.12 -10.65 -17.04
CA ASP A 101 11.17 -11.65 -16.84
C ASP A 101 10.62 -12.80 -16.00
N ALA A 102 10.23 -13.87 -16.68
CA ALA A 102 9.57 -15.02 -16.08
C ALA A 102 10.56 -16.18 -15.89
N ASN A 103 10.68 -16.67 -14.68
CA ASN A 103 11.51 -17.85 -14.37
C ASN A 103 10.93 -19.17 -14.92
N GLU A 104 9.64 -19.17 -15.28
CA GLU A 104 8.90 -20.32 -15.83
C GLU A 104 7.92 -19.82 -16.91
N SER A 105 7.47 -20.71 -17.78
CA SER A 105 6.36 -20.38 -18.68
C SER A 105 5.03 -20.30 -17.94
N GLY A 106 4.15 -19.43 -18.42
CA GLY A 106 2.85 -19.17 -17.77
C GLY A 106 2.01 -18.21 -18.58
N SER A 107 1.08 -17.55 -17.91
CA SER A 107 0.25 -16.51 -18.49
C SER A 107 0.34 -15.21 -17.68
N VAL A 108 0.34 -14.08 -18.38
CA VAL A 108 0.28 -12.74 -17.81
C VAL A 108 -1.09 -12.16 -18.09
N ARG A 109 -1.85 -11.87 -17.03
CA ARG A 109 -3.07 -11.07 -17.13
C ARG A 109 -2.74 -9.63 -16.89
N ILE A 110 -3.16 -8.75 -17.79
CA ILE A 110 -2.97 -7.33 -17.73
C ILE A 110 -4.33 -6.66 -17.66
N ARG A 111 -4.47 -5.71 -16.72
CA ARG A 111 -5.65 -4.87 -16.57
C ARG A 111 -5.23 -3.42 -16.41
N LEU A 112 -5.85 -2.54 -17.17
CA LEU A 112 -5.63 -1.10 -17.09
C LEU A 112 -6.86 -0.45 -16.46
N TYR A 113 -6.66 0.30 -15.41
CA TYR A 113 -7.71 1.02 -14.69
C TYR A 113 -7.55 2.52 -14.88
N ASN A 114 -8.65 3.22 -15.01
CA ASN A 114 -8.67 4.67 -14.91
C ASN A 114 -8.70 5.12 -13.44
N LEU A 115 -8.65 6.44 -13.21
CA LEU A 115 -8.69 7.02 -11.85
C LEU A 115 -9.99 6.74 -11.07
N LEU A 116 -11.07 6.33 -11.75
CA LEU A 116 -12.31 5.92 -11.11
C LEU A 116 -12.33 4.43 -10.70
N GLY A 117 -11.22 3.71 -10.96
CA GLY A 117 -11.11 2.28 -10.70
C GLY A 117 -11.86 1.40 -11.72
N LEU A 118 -12.28 1.95 -12.86
CA LEU A 118 -12.90 1.18 -13.92
C LEU A 118 -11.84 0.53 -14.81
N ILE A 119 -12.03 -0.73 -15.13
CA ILE A 119 -11.19 -1.44 -16.10
C ILE A 119 -11.50 -0.88 -17.50
N VAL A 120 -10.52 -0.24 -18.11
CA VAL A 120 -10.60 0.31 -19.48
C VAL A 120 -9.96 -0.61 -20.52
N TYR A 121 -9.08 -1.51 -20.06
CA TYR A 121 -8.43 -2.52 -20.90
C TYR A 121 -8.15 -3.79 -20.11
N SER A 122 -8.26 -4.97 -20.73
CA SER A 122 -7.89 -6.24 -20.12
C SER A 122 -7.47 -7.25 -21.18
N GLN A 123 -6.34 -7.92 -20.95
CA GLN A 123 -5.82 -8.97 -21.84
C GLN A 123 -5.09 -10.04 -21.04
N ILE A 124 -5.09 -11.27 -21.60
CA ILE A 124 -4.24 -12.36 -21.10
C ILE A 124 -3.28 -12.71 -22.24
N LEU A 125 -2.00 -12.83 -21.88
CA LEU A 125 -0.89 -13.10 -22.80
C LEU A 125 -0.14 -14.34 -22.32
N GLU A 126 0.35 -15.14 -23.25
CA GLU A 126 1.23 -16.25 -22.91
C GLU A 126 2.67 -15.74 -22.71
N SER A 127 3.31 -16.22 -21.67
CA SER A 127 4.68 -15.89 -21.31
C SER A 127 5.55 -17.13 -21.33
N ALA A 128 6.64 -17.09 -22.09
CA ALA A 128 7.68 -18.12 -22.07
C ALA A 128 8.62 -17.91 -20.88
N ASN A 129 9.44 -18.91 -20.56
CA ASN A 129 10.55 -18.74 -19.63
C ASN A 129 11.56 -17.73 -20.20
N GLY A 130 12.03 -16.80 -19.37
CA GLY A 130 12.93 -15.70 -19.71
C GLY A 130 12.19 -14.39 -19.98
N VAL A 131 12.87 -13.50 -20.69
CA VAL A 131 12.36 -12.14 -20.96
C VAL A 131 11.34 -12.16 -22.09
N ASN A 132 10.14 -11.68 -21.79
CA ASN A 132 9.03 -11.48 -22.72
C ASN A 132 8.76 -9.99 -22.88
N LEU A 133 8.46 -9.56 -24.10
CA LEU A 133 8.14 -8.20 -24.47
C LEU A 133 6.73 -8.14 -25.04
N PHE A 134 5.89 -7.29 -24.47
CA PHE A 134 4.51 -7.11 -24.91
C PHE A 134 4.24 -5.65 -25.23
N ASP A 135 3.89 -5.36 -26.47
CA ASP A 135 3.61 -4.00 -26.94
C ASP A 135 2.14 -3.67 -26.79
N PHE A 136 1.87 -2.46 -26.29
CA PHE A 136 0.54 -1.93 -26.05
C PHE A 136 0.35 -0.58 -26.72
N ASP A 137 -0.88 -0.31 -27.16
CA ASP A 137 -1.27 0.96 -27.73
C ASP A 137 -2.57 1.44 -27.06
N ILE A 138 -2.45 2.51 -26.29
CA ILE A 138 -3.55 3.21 -25.62
C ILE A 138 -3.73 4.65 -26.15
N SER A 139 -3.21 4.95 -27.33
CA SER A 139 -3.30 6.29 -27.93
C SER A 139 -4.74 6.76 -28.18
N GLY A 140 -5.71 5.83 -28.19
CA GLY A 140 -7.14 6.16 -28.28
C GLY A 140 -7.82 6.49 -26.94
N PHE A 141 -7.08 6.49 -25.82
CA PHE A 141 -7.62 6.82 -24.51
C PHE A 141 -7.36 8.30 -24.17
N ASP A 142 -8.12 8.81 -23.20
CA ASP A 142 -7.94 10.17 -22.71
C ASP A 142 -6.60 10.33 -21.98
N VAL A 143 -5.98 11.49 -22.16
CA VAL A 143 -4.76 11.86 -21.43
C VAL A 143 -5.02 11.83 -19.93
N GLY A 144 -4.10 11.22 -19.20
CA GLY A 144 -4.25 11.09 -17.75
C GLY A 144 -3.40 10.00 -17.13
N VAL A 145 -3.73 9.71 -15.89
CA VAL A 145 -3.07 8.66 -15.11
C VAL A 145 -3.91 7.39 -15.14
N TYR A 146 -3.25 6.28 -15.41
CA TYR A 146 -3.83 4.95 -15.39
C TYR A 146 -3.04 4.06 -14.44
N LEU A 147 -3.70 3.06 -13.87
CA LEU A 147 -3.05 2.00 -13.12
C LEU A 147 -3.04 0.73 -13.94
N LEU A 148 -1.86 0.23 -14.23
CA LEU A 148 -1.62 -1.04 -14.89
C LEU A 148 -1.41 -2.10 -13.82
N GLU A 149 -2.34 -3.04 -13.70
CA GLU A 149 -2.20 -4.23 -12.89
C GLU A 149 -1.78 -5.39 -13.78
N PHE A 150 -0.78 -6.12 -13.35
CA PHE A 150 -0.37 -7.37 -13.98
C PHE A 150 -0.44 -8.51 -12.98
N THR A 151 -0.78 -9.70 -13.45
CA THR A 151 -0.76 -10.94 -12.68
C THR A 151 -0.13 -12.02 -13.54
N PHE A 152 1.07 -12.43 -13.18
CA PHE A 152 1.71 -13.60 -13.76
C PHE A 152 1.22 -14.86 -13.02
N THR A 153 0.85 -15.88 -13.77
CA THR A 153 0.49 -17.20 -13.22
C THR A 153 1.30 -18.26 -13.95
N ASN A 154 2.16 -18.96 -13.23
CA ASN A 154 2.99 -20.00 -13.79
C ASN A 154 2.18 -21.30 -14.04
N SER A 155 2.80 -22.27 -14.72
CA SER A 155 2.21 -23.57 -15.03
C SER A 155 1.83 -24.39 -13.78
N SER A 156 2.45 -24.11 -12.62
CA SER A 156 2.11 -24.75 -11.35
C SER A 156 0.95 -24.07 -10.61
N GLY A 157 0.42 -22.96 -11.14
CA GLY A 157 -0.69 -22.22 -10.56
C GLY A 157 -0.28 -21.19 -9.50
N LYS A 158 1.02 -20.97 -9.26
CA LYS A 158 1.49 -19.86 -8.42
C LYS A 158 1.31 -18.56 -9.16
N SER A 159 0.77 -17.54 -8.49
CA SER A 159 0.56 -16.23 -9.06
C SER A 159 1.37 -15.16 -8.32
N GLU A 160 1.92 -14.23 -9.09
CA GLU A 160 2.58 -13.02 -8.64
C GLU A 160 1.91 -11.83 -9.31
N SER A 161 1.68 -10.75 -8.58
CA SER A 161 1.00 -9.58 -9.11
C SER A 161 1.69 -8.31 -8.68
N GLY A 162 1.59 -7.29 -9.52
CA GLY A 162 2.08 -5.97 -9.23
C GLY A 162 1.25 -4.91 -9.95
N THR A 163 1.55 -3.65 -9.65
CA THR A 163 0.83 -2.51 -10.21
C THR A 163 1.83 -1.42 -10.56
N VAL A 164 1.69 -0.85 -11.75
CA VAL A 164 2.52 0.25 -12.25
C VAL A 164 1.61 1.41 -12.64
N LYS A 165 1.99 2.63 -12.28
CA LYS A 165 1.32 3.84 -12.71
C LYS A 165 1.79 4.23 -14.11
N ILE A 166 0.87 4.39 -15.06
CA ILE A 166 1.12 4.84 -16.43
C ILE A 166 0.64 6.29 -16.56
N ASN A 167 1.51 7.16 -17.06
CA ASN A 167 1.17 8.55 -17.38
C ASN A 167 1.01 8.68 -18.90
N LEU A 168 -0.23 8.78 -19.37
CA LEU A 168 -0.53 9.07 -20.78
C LEU A 168 -0.53 10.58 -20.98
N ILE A 169 0.33 11.05 -21.88
CA ILE A 169 0.49 12.49 -22.21
C ILE A 169 0.16 12.73 -23.68
N ASN A 170 -0.12 13.98 -24.03
CA ASN A 170 -0.18 14.38 -25.43
C ASN A 170 1.23 14.40 -26.05
N ASP A 171 1.32 14.08 -27.36
CA ASP A 171 2.49 14.37 -28.16
C ASP A 171 2.68 15.89 -28.32
#